data_308428843e3fcff310ce3634afa9abc5
#
_entry.id   308428843e3fcff310ce3634afa9abc5
#
_cell.length_a   1.000
_cell.length_b   1.000
_cell.length_c   1.000
_cell.angle_alpha   90.00
_cell.angle_beta   90.00
_cell.angle_gamma   90.00
#
_symmetry.space_group_name_H-M   'P 1'
#
loop_
_entity.id
_entity.type
_entity.pdbx_description
1 polymer ?
#
loop_
_entity_poly.entity_id
_entity_poly.type
_entity_poly.pdbx_seq_one_letter_code
_entity_poly.pdbx_strand_id
1 'polypeptide(L)' 'MEMRKSDAIWDIVHLIRLNVISYDDLSDFSDELQQEVRRILEIS' A
#
# COMPACT_ATOMS: atom_id res chain seq x y z
N MET A 1 4.35 -18.78 -10.55
CA MET A 1 4.64 -17.36 -10.67
C MET A 1 4.81 -16.72 -9.30
N GLU A 2 5.83 -15.98 -9.11
CA GLU A 2 6.16 -15.43 -7.80
C GLU A 2 5.60 -14.03 -7.65
N MET A 3 4.91 -13.82 -6.54
CA MET A 3 4.44 -12.48 -6.21
C MET A 3 5.56 -11.73 -5.48
N ARG A 4 5.93 -10.61 -6.02
CA ARG A 4 6.94 -9.78 -5.40
C ARG A 4 6.32 -8.90 -4.33
N LYS A 5 7.12 -8.51 -3.36
CA LYS A 5 6.66 -7.58 -2.33
C LYS A 5 6.13 -6.30 -2.94
N SER A 6 6.79 -5.83 -3.99
CA SER A 6 6.38 -4.60 -4.63
C SER A 6 4.99 -4.70 -5.25
N ASP A 7 4.64 -5.87 -5.76
CA ASP A 7 3.31 -6.05 -6.34
C ASP A 7 2.22 -5.90 -5.30
N ALA A 8 2.44 -6.46 -4.11
CA ALA A 8 1.48 -6.33 -3.02
C ALA A 8 1.33 -4.87 -2.58
N ILE A 9 2.43 -4.15 -2.55
CA ILE A 9 2.42 -2.75 -2.17
C ILE A 9 1.63 -1.93 -3.18
N TRP A 10 1.84 -2.19 -4.46
CA TRP A 10 1.11 -1.48 -5.51
C TRP A 10 -0.38 -1.78 -5.46
N ASP A 11 -0.74 -3.02 -5.13
CA ASP A 11 -2.15 -3.37 -4.98
C ASP A 11 -2.80 -2.55 -3.87
N ILE A 12 -2.11 -2.42 -2.74
CA ILE A 12 -2.62 -1.64 -1.62
C ILE A 12 -2.78 -0.17 -2.02
N VAL A 13 -1.79 0.38 -2.68
CA VAL A 13 -1.85 1.76 -3.16
C VAL A 13 -3.05 1.96 -4.07
N HIS A 14 -3.24 1.03 -4.98
CA HIS A 14 -4.37 1.10 -5.93
C HIS A 14 -5.70 1.09 -5.20
N LEU A 15 -5.84 0.24 -4.20
CA LEU A 15 -7.07 0.15 -3.43
C LEU A 15 -7.35 1.43 -2.65
N ILE A 16 -6.31 2.05 -2.13
CA ILE A 16 -6.45 3.33 -1.43
C ILE A 16 -6.92 4.41 -2.39
N ARG A 17 -6.37 4.45 -3.58
CA ARG A 17 -6.73 5.44 -4.58
C ARG A 17 -8.17 5.29 -5.06
N LEU A 18 -8.65 4.06 -5.07
CA LEU A 18 -10.03 3.76 -5.46
C LEU A 18 -11.01 3.94 -4.29
N ASN A 19 -10.51 4.31 -3.13
CA ASN A 19 -11.31 4.45 -1.91
C ASN A 19 -11.96 3.13 -1.46
N VAL A 20 -11.36 2.02 -1.85
CA VAL A 20 -11.83 0.71 -1.40
C VAL A 20 -11.39 0.48 0.05
N ILE A 21 -10.18 0.91 0.39
CA ILE A 21 -9.68 0.89 1.75
C ILE A 21 -9.21 2.28 2.11
N SER A 22 -9.12 2.55 3.41
CA SER A 22 -8.70 3.86 3.89
C SER A 22 -7.33 3.76 4.56
N TYR A 23 -6.76 4.93 4.86
CA TYR A 23 -5.49 4.98 5.56
C TYR A 23 -5.53 4.28 6.90
N ASP A 24 -6.68 4.30 7.55
CA ASP A 24 -6.83 3.62 8.84
C ASP A 24 -6.59 2.12 8.72
N ASP A 25 -6.92 1.55 7.58
CA ASP A 25 -6.69 0.14 7.34
C ASP A 25 -5.21 -0.20 7.31
N LEU A 26 -4.36 0.78 7.01
CA LEU A 26 -2.91 0.57 6.99
C LEU A 26 -2.36 0.28 8.37
N SER A 27 -3.06 0.65 9.42
CA SER A 27 -2.59 0.41 10.78
C SER A 27 -2.46 -1.08 11.09
N ASP A 28 -3.16 -1.92 10.33
CA ASP A 28 -3.08 -3.37 10.48
C ASP A 28 -1.81 -3.94 9.84
N PHE A 29 -1.13 -3.16 9.03
CA PHE A 29 0.10 -3.59 8.38
C PHE A 29 1.31 -3.19 9.19
N SER A 30 2.46 -3.79 8.86
CA SER A 30 3.71 -3.44 9.53
C SER A 30 4.14 -2.01 9.19
N ASP A 31 4.95 -1.43 10.07
CA ASP A 31 5.44 -0.08 9.86
C ASP A 31 6.20 0.05 8.55
N GLU A 32 6.99 -0.97 8.21
CA GLU A 32 7.73 -0.96 6.96
C GLU A 32 6.80 -0.86 5.76
N LEU A 33 5.74 -1.63 5.77
CA LEU A 33 4.79 -1.63 4.68
C LEU A 33 4.08 -0.29 4.59
N GLN A 34 3.70 0.26 5.73
CA GLN A 34 3.05 1.55 5.77
C GLN A 34 3.93 2.64 5.16
N GLN A 35 5.21 2.62 5.50
CA GLN A 35 6.14 3.61 4.96
C GLN A 35 6.27 3.49 3.44
N GLU A 36 6.35 2.27 2.95
CA GLU A 36 6.46 2.05 1.51
C GLU A 36 5.24 2.55 0.77
N VAL A 37 4.07 2.24 1.29
CA VAL A 37 2.81 2.68 0.68
C VAL A 37 2.73 4.20 0.66
N ARG A 38 3.06 4.84 1.77
CA ARG A 38 3.01 6.30 1.87
C ARG A 38 3.99 6.94 0.90
N ARG A 39 5.17 6.35 0.75
CA ARG A 39 6.18 6.87 -0.16
C ARG A 39 5.66 6.86 -1.60
N ILE A 40 5.06 5.75 -1.98
CA ILE A 40 4.51 5.61 -3.34
C ILE A 40 3.39 6.62 -3.56
N LEU A 41 2.53 6.80 -2.58
CA LEU A 41 1.43 7.75 -2.70
C LEU A 41 1.93 9.19 -2.85
N GLU A 42 3.06 9.50 -2.24
CA GLU A 42 3.65 10.83 -2.36
C GLU A 42 4.22 11.06 -3.76
N ILE A 43 4.85 10.04 -4.32
CA ILE A 43 5.48 10.14 -5.62
C ILE A 43 4.43 10.19 -6.73
N SER A 44 3.40 9.40 -6.61
CA SER A 44 2.36 9.35 -7.64
C SER A 44 1.23 10.29 -7.33
#